data_86e8293af76b09c291bf944766c7bab4
#
_entry.id   86e8293af76b09c291bf944766c7bab4
#
_cell.length_a   1.000
_cell.length_b   1.000
_cell.length_c   1.000
_cell.angle_alpha   90.00
_cell.angle_beta   90.00
_cell.angle_gamma   90.00
#
_symmetry.space_group_name_H-M   'P 1'
#
loop_
_entity.id
_entity.type
_entity.pdbx_description
1 polymer ?
#
loop_
_entity_poly.entity_id
_entity_poly.type
_entity_poly.pdbx_seq_one_letter_code
_entity_poly.pdbx_strand_id
1 'polypeptide(L)'
;MASTGASKSSKPPRSPRHSIIMQGFDKLPIISKDHVSSTAKGSLTPQIGGEDVNFYNDAYFQLVRKRFCIPTDVVESKEICNWDKMKPSEGKGGDAMLFTPDRKYIIKELGSDHPTLLNITKEYVEHVCGDSLLVRFAFHFYRCSNKKNYVVMNSWLPGPDEEHLDKKGFQEDQYQSVFDLKGCADDKMMVRGGKTLEQVHKRCWHCKLKCSKGNQARKNYKNAKVYARKCDFMLHFDERKRLMSKIQSDAQFLRKQGLMDYSLIVGVKQCPINVFKEKYLKKNKDGKIMNGGFSGGDIHGRDQKQPYYSVHDGQVYAYYIGIIDFLQFYNTGKKVAHYIKCCDIKPLATVRPTVYGTRFEDYFSQKFKVTKENTPEWLKVGGISDLNNDG
;
A
#
# COMPACT_ATOMS: atom_id res chain seq x y z
N MET A 1 22.15 46.71 -15.02
CA MET A 1 21.84 45.49 -15.80
C MET A 1 22.48 44.33 -15.05
N ALA A 2 21.68 43.56 -14.32
CA ALA A 2 22.12 42.37 -13.62
C ALA A 2 21.28 41.18 -14.17
N SER A 3 21.95 40.26 -14.84
CA SER A 3 21.36 39.07 -15.41
C SER A 3 21.17 38.00 -14.33
N THR A 4 19.94 37.68 -14.01
CA THR A 4 19.58 36.55 -13.14
C THR A 4 19.67 35.25 -13.91
N GLY A 5 20.72 34.47 -13.68
CA GLY A 5 20.89 33.12 -14.20
C GLY A 5 19.93 32.15 -13.48
N ALA A 6 18.94 31.63 -14.20
CA ALA A 6 18.09 30.56 -13.73
C ALA A 6 18.88 29.23 -13.67
N SER A 7 19.12 28.69 -12.49
CA SER A 7 19.74 27.39 -12.27
C SER A 7 18.77 26.29 -12.74
N LYS A 8 19.14 25.57 -13.81
CA LYS A 8 18.44 24.35 -14.24
C LYS A 8 18.65 23.27 -13.16
N SER A 9 17.59 22.87 -12.45
CA SER A 9 17.61 21.72 -11.56
C SER A 9 17.82 20.46 -12.39
N SER A 10 19.00 19.85 -12.31
CA SER A 10 19.30 18.55 -12.89
C SER A 10 18.49 17.45 -12.15
N LYS A 11 17.65 16.72 -12.87
CA LYS A 11 17.01 15.54 -12.33
C LYS A 11 18.10 14.51 -11.96
N PRO A 12 17.97 13.82 -10.80
CA PRO A 12 18.92 12.77 -10.44
C PRO A 12 18.94 11.66 -11.51
N PRO A 13 20.09 11.01 -11.77
CA PRO A 13 20.19 9.94 -12.75
C PRO A 13 19.23 8.79 -12.39
N ARG A 14 18.47 8.32 -13.36
CA ARG A 14 17.56 7.18 -13.19
C ARG A 14 18.39 5.89 -13.11
N SER A 15 18.00 4.95 -12.25
CA SER A 15 18.68 3.67 -12.16
C SER A 15 18.70 2.92 -13.51
N PRO A 16 19.72 2.16 -13.84
CA PRO A 16 19.80 1.40 -15.11
C PRO A 16 18.58 0.50 -15.35
N ARG A 17 18.02 -0.10 -14.30
CA ARG A 17 16.80 -0.92 -14.38
C ARG A 17 15.56 -0.12 -14.76
N HIS A 18 15.45 1.13 -14.29
CA HIS A 18 14.35 2.00 -14.66
C HIS A 18 14.40 2.32 -16.16
N SER A 19 15.58 2.58 -16.72
CA SER A 19 15.73 2.84 -18.15
C SER A 19 15.37 1.65 -19.04
N ILE A 20 15.74 0.42 -18.63
CA ILE A 20 15.38 -0.81 -19.36
C ILE A 20 13.87 -1.05 -19.36
N ILE A 21 13.21 -0.81 -18.23
CA ILE A 21 11.75 -0.97 -18.12
C ILE A 21 11.06 0.09 -19.00
N MET A 22 11.51 1.33 -18.96
CA MET A 22 10.93 2.41 -19.78
C MET A 22 11.06 2.15 -21.29
N GLN A 23 12.18 1.56 -21.75
CA GLN A 23 12.35 1.12 -23.15
C GLN A 23 11.36 0.01 -23.57
N GLY A 24 10.84 -0.76 -22.60
CA GLY A 24 9.83 -1.78 -22.84
C GLY A 24 8.45 -1.24 -23.14
N PHE A 25 8.10 -0.02 -22.68
CA PHE A 25 6.76 0.55 -22.84
C PHE A 25 6.41 0.87 -24.30
N ASP A 26 7.37 1.32 -25.11
CA ASP A 26 7.14 1.68 -26.51
C ASP A 26 6.78 0.46 -27.38
N LYS A 27 7.04 -0.75 -26.91
CA LYS A 27 6.78 -2.02 -27.61
C LYS A 27 5.53 -2.75 -27.09
N LEU A 28 4.81 -2.15 -26.13
CA LEU A 28 3.63 -2.79 -25.57
C LEU A 28 2.42 -2.67 -26.49
N PRO A 29 1.52 -3.68 -26.50
CA PRO A 29 0.29 -3.65 -27.25
C PRO A 29 -0.64 -2.52 -26.78
N ILE A 30 -1.59 -2.16 -27.62
CA ILE A 30 -2.67 -1.23 -27.24
C ILE A 30 -3.46 -1.86 -26.10
N ILE A 31 -3.87 -1.03 -25.11
CA ILE A 31 -4.71 -1.46 -24.00
C ILE A 31 -6.03 -2.03 -24.54
N SER A 32 -6.31 -3.29 -24.21
CA SER A 32 -7.58 -3.95 -24.52
C SER A 32 -8.54 -3.85 -23.34
N LYS A 33 -9.81 -3.66 -23.64
CA LYS A 33 -10.90 -3.78 -22.65
C LYS A 33 -11.36 -5.23 -22.47
N ASP A 34 -11.01 -6.09 -23.43
CA ASP A 34 -11.34 -7.49 -23.40
C ASP A 34 -10.21 -8.31 -22.78
N HIS A 35 -10.56 -9.37 -22.07
CA HIS A 35 -9.58 -10.33 -21.59
C HIS A 35 -9.12 -11.25 -22.72
N VAL A 36 -7.87 -11.70 -22.65
CA VAL A 36 -7.36 -12.70 -23.58
C VAL A 36 -7.81 -14.08 -23.11
N SER A 37 -8.71 -14.70 -23.87
CA SER A 37 -9.05 -16.11 -23.66
C SER A 37 -7.91 -16.97 -24.20
N SER A 38 -7.47 -17.98 -23.43
CA SER A 38 -6.43 -18.93 -23.85
C SER A 38 -6.97 -19.96 -24.84
N THR A 39 -7.48 -19.50 -25.99
CA THR A 39 -8.05 -20.35 -27.03
C THR A 39 -7.04 -20.92 -28.02
N ALA A 40 -5.74 -20.65 -27.86
CA ALA A 40 -4.70 -21.28 -28.66
C ALA A 40 -4.65 -22.78 -28.36
N LYS A 41 -5.01 -23.63 -29.35
CA LYS A 41 -4.92 -25.08 -29.25
C LYS A 41 -3.50 -25.48 -28.77
N GLY A 42 -3.40 -26.11 -27.60
CA GLY A 42 -2.14 -26.62 -27.04
C GLY A 42 -1.44 -25.71 -26.04
N SER A 43 -1.96 -24.52 -25.73
CA SER A 43 -1.47 -23.69 -24.63
C SER A 43 -2.18 -24.05 -23.34
N LEU A 44 -1.43 -24.26 -22.24
CA LEU A 44 -2.00 -24.43 -20.90
C LEU A 44 -2.76 -23.15 -20.55
N THR A 45 -4.00 -23.30 -20.09
CA THR A 45 -4.79 -22.18 -19.57
C THR A 45 -4.10 -21.63 -18.32
N PRO A 46 -3.85 -20.31 -18.23
CA PRO A 46 -3.29 -19.74 -17.00
C PRO A 46 -4.21 -20.03 -15.83
N GLN A 47 -3.62 -20.37 -14.67
CA GLN A 47 -4.37 -20.71 -13.47
C GLN A 47 -4.00 -19.80 -12.30
N ILE A 48 -5.01 -19.49 -11.47
CA ILE A 48 -4.83 -18.86 -10.15
C ILE A 48 -5.64 -19.67 -9.13
N GLY A 49 -4.97 -20.16 -8.09
CA GLY A 49 -5.59 -21.02 -7.09
C GLY A 49 -6.14 -22.32 -7.70
N GLY A 50 -5.48 -22.84 -8.75
CA GLY A 50 -5.91 -24.03 -9.50
C GLY A 50 -7.18 -23.85 -10.31
N GLU A 51 -7.60 -22.61 -10.59
CA GLU A 51 -8.75 -22.29 -11.45
C GLU A 51 -8.36 -21.51 -12.69
N ASP A 52 -9.03 -21.77 -13.80
CA ASP A 52 -8.80 -21.13 -15.08
C ASP A 52 -9.14 -19.63 -15.03
N VAL A 53 -8.23 -18.82 -15.55
CA VAL A 53 -8.37 -17.38 -15.62
C VAL A 53 -8.01 -16.83 -16.99
N ASN A 54 -8.54 -15.66 -17.33
CA ASN A 54 -8.18 -14.89 -18.51
C ASN A 54 -7.61 -13.55 -18.07
N PHE A 55 -6.40 -13.22 -18.50
CA PHE A 55 -5.74 -11.98 -18.12
C PHE A 55 -6.17 -10.79 -18.94
N TYR A 56 -6.24 -9.62 -18.29
CA TYR A 56 -6.34 -8.31 -18.94
C TYR A 56 -4.95 -7.68 -19.05
N ASN A 57 -4.54 -7.33 -20.27
CA ASN A 57 -3.32 -6.55 -20.52
C ASN A 57 -2.08 -7.04 -19.77
N ASP A 58 -1.87 -8.36 -19.70
CA ASP A 58 -0.82 -8.99 -18.86
C ASP A 58 0.58 -8.49 -19.20
N ALA A 59 0.85 -8.12 -20.46
CA ALA A 59 2.14 -7.56 -20.87
C ALA A 59 2.54 -6.31 -20.04
N TYR A 60 1.58 -5.50 -19.60
CA TYR A 60 1.83 -4.37 -18.71
C TYR A 60 2.13 -4.83 -17.29
N PHE A 61 1.37 -5.76 -16.74
CA PHE A 61 1.56 -6.28 -15.39
C PHE A 61 2.83 -7.14 -15.28
N GLN A 62 3.30 -7.75 -16.36
CA GLN A 62 4.63 -8.37 -16.42
C GLN A 62 5.75 -7.39 -16.10
N LEU A 63 5.65 -6.11 -16.51
CA LEU A 63 6.63 -5.09 -16.15
C LEU A 63 6.63 -4.83 -14.65
N VAL A 64 5.46 -4.80 -14.02
CA VAL A 64 5.34 -4.67 -12.56
C VAL A 64 6.00 -5.89 -11.88
N ARG A 65 5.64 -7.12 -12.30
CA ARG A 65 6.25 -8.35 -11.75
C ARG A 65 7.77 -8.35 -11.90
N LYS A 66 8.27 -8.01 -13.09
CA LYS A 66 9.71 -7.91 -13.36
C LYS A 66 10.40 -6.83 -12.51
N ARG A 67 9.76 -5.65 -12.40
CA ARG A 67 10.32 -4.53 -11.62
C ARG A 67 10.48 -4.85 -10.15
N PHE A 68 9.52 -5.59 -9.58
CA PHE A 68 9.47 -5.90 -8.15
C PHE A 68 9.81 -7.35 -7.83
N CYS A 69 10.37 -8.10 -8.77
CA CYS A 69 10.75 -9.50 -8.60
C CYS A 69 9.59 -10.37 -8.07
N ILE A 70 8.37 -10.12 -8.53
CA ILE A 70 7.18 -10.91 -8.17
C ILE A 70 7.17 -12.18 -9.04
N PRO A 71 7.21 -13.37 -8.47
CA PRO A 71 7.13 -14.61 -9.23
C PRO A 71 5.82 -14.73 -10.02
N THR A 72 5.84 -15.36 -11.19
CA THR A 72 4.64 -15.55 -12.02
C THR A 72 3.67 -16.56 -11.42
N ASP A 73 4.18 -17.50 -10.64
CA ASP A 73 3.46 -18.60 -9.98
C ASP A 73 3.02 -18.28 -8.55
N VAL A 74 3.23 -17.03 -8.09
CA VAL A 74 3.03 -16.60 -6.70
C VAL A 74 1.63 -16.85 -6.13
N VAL A 75 0.63 -17.07 -6.98
CA VAL A 75 -0.76 -17.38 -6.59
C VAL A 75 -1.37 -18.54 -7.41
N GLU A 76 -0.54 -19.31 -8.09
CA GLU A 76 -1.02 -20.38 -9.01
C GLU A 76 -1.65 -21.53 -8.24
N SER A 77 -1.03 -21.99 -7.16
CA SER A 77 -1.47 -23.17 -6.43
C SER A 77 -2.64 -22.88 -5.48
N LYS A 78 -3.45 -23.93 -5.20
CA LYS A 78 -4.57 -23.88 -4.24
C LYS A 78 -4.11 -23.70 -2.80
N GLU A 79 -2.90 -24.11 -2.46
CA GLU A 79 -2.31 -23.96 -1.13
C GLU A 79 -2.07 -22.47 -0.84
N ILE A 80 -1.65 -21.70 -1.85
CA ILE A 80 -1.38 -20.26 -1.73
C ILE A 80 -2.65 -19.45 -1.91
N CYS A 81 -3.45 -19.77 -2.95
CA CYS A 81 -4.70 -19.06 -3.26
C CYS A 81 -5.89 -20.00 -3.12
N ASN A 82 -6.42 -20.15 -1.92
CA ASN A 82 -7.60 -20.98 -1.65
C ASN A 82 -8.88 -20.15 -1.73
N TRP A 83 -9.62 -20.27 -2.83
CA TRP A 83 -10.85 -19.52 -3.10
C TRP A 83 -11.94 -19.71 -2.06
N ASP A 84 -12.01 -20.88 -1.39
CA ASP A 84 -13.00 -21.15 -0.34
C ASP A 84 -12.78 -20.29 0.91
N LYS A 85 -11.57 -19.79 1.09
CA LYS A 85 -11.21 -18.87 2.19
C LYS A 85 -11.49 -17.40 1.87
N MET A 86 -11.94 -17.07 0.65
CA MET A 86 -12.27 -15.71 0.26
C MET A 86 -13.42 -15.16 1.10
N LYS A 87 -13.19 -14.03 1.74
CA LYS A 87 -14.18 -13.38 2.62
C LYS A 87 -14.62 -12.04 2.04
N PRO A 88 -15.88 -11.64 2.22
CA PRO A 88 -16.29 -10.28 1.94
C PRO A 88 -15.39 -9.31 2.71
N SER A 89 -14.91 -8.26 2.04
CA SER A 89 -14.14 -7.24 2.72
C SER A 89 -15.01 -6.50 3.74
N GLU A 90 -14.43 -6.14 4.85
CA GLU A 90 -15.11 -5.33 5.86
C GLU A 90 -15.35 -3.87 5.40
N GLY A 91 -15.00 -3.54 4.16
CA GLY A 91 -15.15 -2.22 3.55
C GLY A 91 -16.57 -1.91 3.05
N LYS A 92 -16.81 -0.66 2.69
CA LYS A 92 -18.11 -0.16 2.18
C LYS A 92 -18.55 -0.81 0.85
N GLY A 93 -17.61 -1.37 0.08
CA GLY A 93 -17.85 -1.95 -1.25
C GLY A 93 -18.40 -3.37 -1.21
N GLY A 94 -18.10 -4.15 -0.17
CA GLY A 94 -18.46 -5.56 -0.07
C GLY A 94 -17.67 -6.47 -1.01
N ASP A 95 -16.64 -5.96 -1.71
CA ASP A 95 -15.77 -6.76 -2.57
C ASP A 95 -15.05 -7.83 -1.75
N ALA A 96 -14.96 -9.05 -2.29
CA ALA A 96 -14.32 -10.14 -1.58
C ALA A 96 -12.79 -10.04 -1.65
N MET A 97 -12.12 -10.45 -0.58
CA MET A 97 -10.65 -10.44 -0.46
C MET A 97 -10.15 -11.77 0.10
N LEU A 98 -8.98 -12.18 -0.40
CA LEU A 98 -8.23 -13.33 0.08
C LEU A 98 -6.78 -12.91 0.28
N PHE A 99 -6.18 -13.30 1.41
CA PHE A 99 -4.75 -13.12 1.67
C PHE A 99 -4.00 -14.43 1.39
N THR A 100 -2.81 -14.34 0.82
CA THR A 100 -1.88 -15.47 0.81
C THR A 100 -1.51 -15.85 2.24
N PRO A 101 -1.11 -17.12 2.52
CA PRO A 101 -0.76 -17.56 3.88
C PRO A 101 0.33 -16.70 4.53
N ASP A 102 1.36 -16.31 3.78
CA ASP A 102 2.44 -15.41 4.19
C ASP A 102 2.03 -13.94 4.27
N ARG A 103 0.76 -13.62 3.91
CA ARG A 103 0.19 -12.27 3.87
C ARG A 103 0.96 -11.26 2.99
N LYS A 104 1.80 -11.73 2.07
CA LYS A 104 2.53 -10.87 1.13
C LYS A 104 1.64 -10.34 0.02
N TYR A 105 0.63 -11.12 -0.37
CA TYR A 105 -0.27 -10.76 -1.46
C TYR A 105 -1.73 -10.82 -1.03
N ILE A 106 -2.52 -10.03 -1.74
CA ILE A 106 -3.98 -9.95 -1.56
C ILE A 106 -4.61 -10.17 -2.92
N ILE A 107 -5.56 -11.10 -3.00
CA ILE A 107 -6.45 -11.25 -4.14
C ILE A 107 -7.74 -10.50 -3.80
N LYS A 108 -8.10 -9.52 -4.62
CA LYS A 108 -9.28 -8.66 -4.40
C LYS A 108 -10.21 -8.74 -5.59
N GLU A 109 -11.51 -8.94 -5.34
CA GLU A 109 -12.57 -8.79 -6.34
C GLU A 109 -12.67 -7.32 -6.77
N LEU A 110 -12.81 -7.08 -8.06
CA LEU A 110 -13.05 -5.76 -8.63
C LEU A 110 -14.48 -5.66 -9.18
N GLY A 111 -15.34 -4.98 -8.44
CA GLY A 111 -16.66 -4.62 -8.91
C GLY A 111 -16.63 -3.36 -9.78
N SER A 112 -17.05 -2.23 -9.22
CA SER A 112 -17.03 -0.92 -9.90
C SER A 112 -15.64 -0.38 -10.23
N ASP A 113 -14.60 -0.94 -9.64
CA ASP A 113 -13.21 -0.50 -9.79
C ASP A 113 -12.54 -1.07 -11.06
N HIS A 114 -13.10 -2.17 -11.63
CA HIS A 114 -12.56 -2.84 -12.81
C HIS A 114 -12.42 -1.90 -14.05
N PRO A 115 -13.45 -1.15 -14.48
CA PRO A 115 -13.31 -0.25 -15.62
C PRO A 115 -12.27 0.86 -15.37
N THR A 116 -12.14 1.31 -14.13
CA THR A 116 -11.15 2.31 -13.76
C THR A 116 -9.74 1.79 -14.00
N LEU A 117 -9.43 0.58 -13.51
CA LEU A 117 -8.11 -0.03 -13.71
C LEU A 117 -7.79 -0.25 -15.17
N LEU A 118 -8.76 -0.74 -15.99
CA LEU A 118 -8.58 -0.87 -17.43
C LEU A 118 -8.18 0.45 -18.09
N ASN A 119 -8.87 1.53 -17.70
CA ASN A 119 -8.65 2.85 -18.32
C ASN A 119 -7.30 3.47 -17.99
N ILE A 120 -6.73 3.17 -16.79
CA ILE A 120 -5.47 3.78 -16.34
C ILE A 120 -4.28 2.81 -16.41
N THR A 121 -4.45 1.60 -16.94
CA THR A 121 -3.42 0.52 -16.84
C THR A 121 -2.04 1.00 -17.27
N LYS A 122 -1.93 1.66 -18.43
CA LYS A 122 -0.64 2.12 -18.96
C LYS A 122 0.01 3.13 -18.04
N GLU A 123 -0.67 4.22 -17.74
CA GLU A 123 -0.18 5.31 -16.91
C GLU A 123 0.11 4.84 -15.48
N TYR A 124 -0.72 3.92 -14.97
CA TYR A 124 -0.51 3.30 -13.67
C TYR A 124 0.80 2.49 -13.63
N VAL A 125 1.02 1.61 -14.63
CA VAL A 125 2.22 0.77 -14.67
C VAL A 125 3.49 1.63 -14.86
N GLU A 126 3.44 2.65 -15.70
CA GLU A 126 4.53 3.63 -15.85
C GLU A 126 4.86 4.31 -14.52
N HIS A 127 3.83 4.73 -13.77
CA HIS A 127 3.99 5.44 -12.52
C HIS A 127 4.49 4.51 -11.40
N VAL A 128 3.86 3.33 -11.21
CA VAL A 128 4.18 2.43 -10.11
C VAL A 128 5.55 1.76 -10.26
N CYS A 129 6.04 1.57 -11.48
CA CYS A 129 7.41 1.07 -11.72
C CYS A 129 8.50 2.09 -11.35
N GLY A 130 8.14 3.33 -11.06
CA GLY A 130 8.98 4.34 -10.45
C GLY A 130 9.09 4.20 -8.94
N ASP A 131 9.30 5.30 -8.24
CA ASP A 131 9.36 5.38 -6.77
C ASP A 131 8.00 5.82 -6.21
N SER A 132 7.08 4.89 -6.00
CA SER A 132 5.68 5.09 -5.65
C SER A 132 5.27 4.30 -4.42
N LEU A 133 4.30 4.81 -3.66
CA LEU A 133 3.63 4.13 -2.54
C LEU A 133 2.33 3.43 -2.98
N LEU A 134 1.92 3.56 -4.24
CA LEU A 134 0.72 2.88 -4.72
C LEU A 134 0.86 1.37 -4.59
N VAL A 135 -0.22 0.71 -4.18
CA VAL A 135 -0.27 -0.76 -4.20
C VAL A 135 0.03 -1.26 -5.60
N ARG A 136 0.79 -2.37 -5.71
CA ARG A 136 1.29 -2.94 -6.95
C ARG A 136 0.38 -4.06 -7.40
N PHE A 137 -0.34 -3.84 -8.48
CA PHE A 137 -1.11 -4.91 -9.12
C PHE A 137 -0.15 -5.81 -9.91
N ALA A 138 -0.03 -7.06 -9.46
CA ALA A 138 0.79 -8.08 -10.15
C ALA A 138 0.02 -8.74 -11.28
N PHE A 139 -1.30 -8.91 -11.12
CA PHE A 139 -2.19 -9.51 -12.11
C PHE A 139 -3.53 -8.78 -12.09
N HIS A 140 -4.16 -8.71 -13.28
CA HIS A 140 -5.54 -8.30 -13.47
C HIS A 140 -6.22 -9.34 -14.36
N PHE A 141 -7.29 -9.98 -13.88
CA PHE A 141 -7.85 -11.15 -14.56
C PHE A 141 -9.35 -11.33 -14.31
N TYR A 142 -9.95 -12.08 -15.23
CA TYR A 142 -11.30 -12.60 -15.16
C TYR A 142 -11.23 -14.06 -14.72
N ARG A 143 -11.94 -14.43 -13.68
CA ARG A 143 -12.06 -15.81 -13.20
C ARG A 143 -13.23 -16.49 -13.90
N CYS A 144 -12.96 -17.58 -14.64
CA CYS A 144 -13.95 -18.21 -15.52
C CYS A 144 -15.12 -18.85 -14.78
N SER A 145 -14.85 -19.44 -13.60
CA SER A 145 -15.87 -20.20 -12.84
C SER A 145 -17.00 -19.32 -12.28
N ASN A 146 -16.73 -18.11 -11.85
CA ASN A 146 -17.73 -17.23 -11.25
C ASN A 146 -18.02 -15.95 -12.04
N LYS A 147 -17.35 -15.77 -13.17
CA LYS A 147 -17.53 -14.64 -14.11
C LYS A 147 -17.29 -13.26 -13.46
N LYS A 148 -16.28 -13.16 -12.60
CA LYS A 148 -15.92 -11.92 -11.90
C LYS A 148 -14.48 -11.51 -12.19
N ASN A 149 -14.20 -10.23 -11.97
CA ASN A 149 -12.88 -9.63 -12.19
C ASN A 149 -12.12 -9.50 -10.87
N TYR A 150 -10.82 -9.73 -10.93
CA TYR A 150 -9.94 -9.74 -9.78
C TYR A 150 -8.60 -9.09 -10.09
N VAL A 151 -7.92 -8.67 -9.02
CA VAL A 151 -6.50 -8.32 -9.05
C VAL A 151 -5.74 -9.12 -8.00
N VAL A 152 -4.48 -9.40 -8.29
CA VAL A 152 -3.48 -9.77 -7.28
C VAL A 152 -2.64 -8.54 -7.02
N MET A 153 -2.50 -8.16 -5.76
CA MET A 153 -1.71 -6.99 -5.35
C MET A 153 -0.85 -7.31 -4.14
N ASN A 154 0.24 -6.56 -3.95
CA ASN A 154 1.04 -6.70 -2.74
C ASN A 154 0.26 -6.23 -1.50
N SER A 155 0.57 -6.83 -0.36
CA SER A 155 0.18 -6.30 0.94
C SER A 155 1.25 -5.32 1.44
N TRP A 156 0.85 -4.13 1.89
CA TRP A 156 1.75 -3.19 2.58
C TRP A 156 1.97 -3.54 4.04
N LEU A 157 1.21 -4.49 4.57
CA LEU A 157 1.30 -4.99 5.94
C LEU A 157 1.62 -6.49 5.90
N PRO A 158 2.88 -6.86 5.61
CA PRO A 158 3.28 -8.25 5.60
C PRO A 158 3.04 -8.90 6.95
N GLY A 159 2.67 -10.17 6.91
CA GLY A 159 2.57 -10.99 8.13
C GLY A 159 3.95 -11.25 8.74
N PRO A 160 4.00 -11.81 9.95
CA PRO A 160 5.22 -12.36 10.49
C PRO A 160 5.69 -13.51 9.58
N ASP A 161 7.01 -13.64 9.39
CA ASP A 161 7.56 -14.83 8.77
C ASP A 161 7.26 -16.04 9.68
N GLU A 162 6.82 -17.15 9.10
CA GLU A 162 6.47 -18.37 9.87
C GLU A 162 7.62 -18.87 10.73
N GLU A 163 8.88 -18.64 10.32
CA GLU A 163 10.09 -18.98 11.06
C GLU A 163 10.24 -18.20 12.39
N HIS A 164 9.52 -17.08 12.55
CA HIS A 164 9.59 -16.21 13.73
C HIS A 164 8.37 -16.34 14.66
N LEU A 165 7.47 -17.26 14.36
CA LEU A 165 6.41 -17.64 15.29
C LEU A 165 7.04 -18.57 16.36
N ASP A 166 7.27 -18.05 17.55
CA ASP A 166 7.65 -18.92 18.65
C ASP A 166 6.54 -19.95 18.94
N LYS A 167 6.92 -21.10 19.52
CA LYS A 167 5.98 -22.21 19.84
C LYS A 167 4.88 -21.80 20.84
N LYS A 168 4.93 -20.60 21.41
CA LYS A 168 3.95 -20.04 22.35
C LYS A 168 3.00 -19.05 21.70
N GLY A 169 3.12 -18.81 20.37
CA GLY A 169 2.28 -17.84 19.66
C GLY A 169 2.52 -16.40 20.09
N PHE A 170 3.63 -16.11 20.75
CA PHE A 170 3.99 -14.77 21.18
C PHE A 170 4.57 -14.05 19.96
N GLN A 171 3.75 -13.21 19.38
CA GLN A 171 4.09 -12.46 18.17
C GLN A 171 4.83 -11.19 18.57
N GLU A 172 6.13 -11.29 18.85
CA GLU A 172 6.98 -10.11 19.07
C GLU A 172 7.04 -9.19 17.85
N ASP A 173 6.63 -9.70 16.69
CA ASP A 173 6.68 -8.99 15.38
C ASP A 173 5.30 -8.50 14.93
N GLN A 174 4.34 -8.38 15.83
CA GLN A 174 3.01 -7.84 15.52
C GLN A 174 3.05 -6.32 15.33
N TYR A 175 2.18 -5.84 14.43
CA TYR A 175 1.90 -4.41 14.36
C TYR A 175 1.28 -3.92 15.67
N GLN A 176 1.97 -3.00 16.34
CA GLN A 176 1.44 -2.32 17.51
C GLN A 176 0.25 -1.43 17.16
N SER A 177 0.29 -0.88 15.97
CA SER A 177 -0.77 -0.02 15.45
C SER A 177 -0.89 -0.13 13.95
N VAL A 178 -2.13 -0.10 13.46
CA VAL A 178 -2.44 0.00 12.02
C VAL A 178 -3.49 1.08 11.82
N PHE A 179 -3.26 1.93 10.84
CA PHE A 179 -4.11 3.06 10.50
C PHE A 179 -4.53 2.99 9.02
N ASP A 180 -5.77 3.39 8.76
CA ASP A 180 -6.32 3.67 7.42
C ASP A 180 -6.70 5.16 7.41
N LEU A 181 -5.92 5.98 6.70
CA LEU A 181 -5.97 7.43 6.78
C LEU A 181 -6.28 8.05 5.41
N LYS A 182 -7.30 8.88 5.37
CA LYS A 182 -7.76 9.60 4.17
C LYS A 182 -7.57 11.13 4.29
N GLY A 183 -7.09 11.60 5.43
CA GLY A 183 -7.04 13.04 5.74
C GLY A 183 -8.44 13.64 5.93
N CYS A 184 -9.39 12.88 6.48
CA CYS A 184 -10.76 13.33 6.65
C CYS A 184 -11.48 12.65 7.84
N ALA A 185 -12.80 12.85 7.93
CA ALA A 185 -13.61 12.26 9.00
C ALA A 185 -13.65 10.72 9.01
N ASP A 186 -13.19 10.08 7.93
CA ASP A 186 -13.18 8.63 7.78
C ASP A 186 -11.86 7.98 8.24
N ASP A 187 -10.86 8.75 8.67
CA ASP A 187 -9.63 8.25 9.27
C ASP A 187 -9.91 7.33 10.46
N LYS A 188 -9.26 6.20 10.51
CA LYS A 188 -9.46 5.22 11.57
C LYS A 188 -8.18 4.47 11.92
N MET A 189 -8.08 4.06 13.17
CA MET A 189 -7.11 3.10 13.66
C MET A 189 -7.74 1.70 13.61
N MET A 190 -7.06 0.74 13.03
CA MET A 190 -7.56 -0.63 12.84
C MET A 190 -6.98 -1.61 13.86
N VAL A 191 -5.74 -1.38 14.29
CA VAL A 191 -5.06 -2.15 15.32
C VAL A 191 -4.52 -1.21 16.37
N ARG A 192 -4.62 -1.57 17.66
CA ARG A 192 -4.06 -0.83 18.79
C ARG A 192 -3.47 -1.79 19.82
N GLY A 193 -2.18 -1.62 20.14
CA GLY A 193 -1.48 -2.50 21.08
C GLY A 193 -1.53 -3.96 20.64
N GLY A 194 -1.33 -4.24 19.34
CA GLY A 194 -1.40 -5.58 18.79
C GLY A 194 -2.82 -6.17 18.62
N LYS A 195 -3.86 -5.48 19.10
CA LYS A 195 -5.24 -5.99 19.05
C LYS A 195 -6.06 -5.29 17.98
N THR A 196 -6.76 -6.07 17.15
CA THR A 196 -7.69 -5.53 16.15
C THR A 196 -8.84 -4.80 16.83
N LEU A 197 -9.12 -3.59 16.38
CA LEU A 197 -10.26 -2.81 16.84
C LEU A 197 -11.48 -3.19 16.02
N GLU A 198 -12.58 -3.45 16.73
CA GLU A 198 -13.86 -3.76 16.10
C GLU A 198 -14.31 -2.60 15.19
N GLN A 199 -14.58 -2.91 13.93
CA GLN A 199 -15.10 -1.96 12.96
C GLN A 199 -16.63 -2.09 12.87
N VAL A 200 -17.34 -0.97 12.99
CA VAL A 200 -18.78 -0.95 12.77
C VAL A 200 -19.03 -0.89 11.26
N HIS A 201 -19.56 -2.00 10.73
CA HIS A 201 -19.95 -2.07 9.32
C HIS A 201 -21.18 -1.22 9.05
N LYS A 202 -21.12 -0.46 7.97
CA LYS A 202 -22.17 0.34 7.35
C LYS A 202 -22.80 1.39 8.25
N ARG A 203 -22.68 2.66 7.86
CA ARG A 203 -23.67 3.67 8.22
C ARG A 203 -25.03 3.24 7.65
N CYS A 204 -25.81 2.52 8.44
CA CYS A 204 -27.21 2.38 8.10
C CYS A 204 -27.89 3.73 8.37
N TRP A 205 -28.76 4.17 7.48
CA TRP A 205 -29.57 5.37 7.68
C TRP A 205 -30.35 5.34 9.01
N HIS A 206 -30.70 4.15 9.47
CA HIS A 206 -31.37 3.87 10.72
C HIS A 206 -30.45 3.96 11.96
N CYS A 207 -29.10 3.98 11.80
CA CYS A 207 -28.17 4.10 12.93
C CYS A 207 -28.18 5.46 13.64
N LYS A 208 -28.86 6.46 13.09
CA LYS A 208 -29.19 7.65 13.88
C LYS A 208 -30.14 7.32 15.04
N LEU A 209 -30.91 6.25 14.97
CA LEU A 209 -32.00 5.97 15.89
C LEU A 209 -31.83 4.70 16.74
N LYS A 210 -31.44 3.55 16.21
CA LYS A 210 -31.21 2.33 17.01
C LYS A 210 -30.42 1.30 16.19
N CYS A 211 -29.12 1.18 16.40
CA CYS A 211 -28.35 0.08 15.83
C CYS A 211 -28.42 -1.12 16.77
N SER A 212 -28.79 -2.31 16.27
CA SER A 212 -28.87 -3.57 17.02
C SER A 212 -27.49 -4.08 17.51
N LYS A 213 -26.38 -3.55 17.00
CA LYS A 213 -25.03 -3.76 17.54
C LYS A 213 -24.79 -2.72 18.61
N GLY A 214 -24.78 -3.14 19.85
CA GLY A 214 -24.82 -2.38 21.08
C GLY A 214 -23.90 -1.15 21.15
N ASN A 215 -24.15 -0.30 22.13
CA ASN A 215 -23.46 0.97 22.38
C ASN A 215 -21.92 0.86 22.43
N GLN A 216 -21.35 -0.33 22.75
CA GLN A 216 -19.93 -0.56 22.87
C GLN A 216 -19.20 -0.59 21.51
N ALA A 217 -19.72 -1.29 20.50
CA ALA A 217 -19.11 -1.32 19.16
C ALA A 217 -19.09 0.08 18.53
N ARG A 218 -20.16 0.86 18.75
CA ARG A 218 -20.21 2.25 18.31
C ARG A 218 -19.22 3.15 19.05
N LYS A 219 -19.03 2.92 20.35
CA LYS A 219 -18.03 3.62 21.17
C LYS A 219 -16.61 3.29 20.69
N ASN A 220 -16.31 2.02 20.44
CA ASN A 220 -15.03 1.56 19.91
C ASN A 220 -14.71 2.20 18.56
N TYR A 221 -15.66 2.22 17.63
CA TYR A 221 -15.51 2.88 16.33
C TYR A 221 -15.23 4.38 16.43
N LYS A 222 -15.94 5.10 17.32
CA LYS A 222 -15.66 6.52 17.59
C LYS A 222 -14.26 6.72 18.15
N ASN A 223 -13.85 5.88 19.09
CA ASN A 223 -12.52 5.93 19.70
C ASN A 223 -11.42 5.67 18.66
N ALA A 224 -11.61 4.70 17.76
CA ALA A 224 -10.68 4.42 16.67
C ALA A 224 -10.41 5.66 15.80
N LYS A 225 -11.45 6.44 15.51
CA LYS A 225 -11.32 7.72 14.79
C LYS A 225 -10.60 8.80 15.60
N VAL A 226 -10.86 8.87 16.90
CA VAL A 226 -10.17 9.82 17.80
C VAL A 226 -8.68 9.48 17.88
N TYR A 227 -8.33 8.20 18.02
CA TYR A 227 -6.94 7.76 18.06
C TYR A 227 -6.21 8.10 16.75
N ALA A 228 -6.81 7.81 15.59
CA ALA A 228 -6.23 8.13 14.29
C ALA A 228 -5.93 9.64 14.15
N ARG A 229 -6.83 10.51 14.64
CA ARG A 229 -6.63 11.97 14.58
C ARG A 229 -5.52 12.47 15.49
N LYS A 230 -5.39 11.87 16.68
CA LYS A 230 -4.42 12.31 17.70
C LYS A 230 -3.01 11.74 17.49
N CYS A 231 -2.88 10.68 16.69
CA CYS A 231 -1.60 10.06 16.42
C CYS A 231 -0.78 10.90 15.45
N ASP A 232 0.47 11.16 15.78
CA ASP A 232 1.50 11.69 14.88
C ASP A 232 2.57 10.62 14.68
N PHE A 233 3.26 10.66 13.54
CA PHE A 233 4.34 9.74 13.20
C PHE A 233 5.66 10.50 13.17
N MET A 234 6.62 10.05 13.95
CA MET A 234 7.94 10.69 14.05
C MET A 234 8.90 10.00 13.08
N LEU A 235 9.56 10.76 12.21
CA LEU A 235 10.57 10.27 11.28
C LEU A 235 11.82 11.11 11.34
N HIS A 236 12.97 10.55 11.02
CA HIS A 236 14.17 11.34 10.76
C HIS A 236 13.98 12.20 9.51
N PHE A 237 14.70 13.31 9.43
CA PHE A 237 14.52 14.33 8.38
C PHE A 237 14.56 13.74 6.97
N ASP A 238 15.56 12.92 6.64
CA ASP A 238 15.72 12.35 5.31
C ASP A 238 14.62 11.33 4.97
N GLU A 239 14.23 10.51 5.93
CA GLU A 239 13.13 9.55 5.77
C GLU A 239 11.80 10.27 5.54
N ARG A 240 11.54 11.32 6.30
CA ARG A 240 10.36 12.16 6.10
C ARG A 240 10.37 12.84 4.72
N LYS A 241 11.50 13.43 4.33
CA LYS A 241 11.67 14.06 3.01
C LYS A 241 11.39 13.06 1.88
N ARG A 242 11.95 11.86 1.96
CA ARG A 242 11.73 10.77 1.01
C ARG A 242 10.26 10.35 0.95
N LEU A 243 9.61 10.15 2.10
CA LEU A 243 8.20 9.78 2.18
C LEU A 243 7.29 10.86 1.58
N MET A 244 7.50 12.12 1.94
CA MET A 244 6.67 13.23 1.46
C MET A 244 6.80 13.45 -0.05
N SER A 245 8.00 13.25 -0.62
CA SER A 245 8.20 13.31 -2.07
C SER A 245 7.37 12.24 -2.80
N LYS A 246 7.28 11.03 -2.26
CA LYS A 246 6.44 9.95 -2.83
C LYS A 246 4.95 10.26 -2.70
N ILE A 247 4.51 10.71 -1.53
CA ILE A 247 3.11 11.10 -1.32
C ILE A 247 2.69 12.18 -2.31
N GLN A 248 3.51 13.19 -2.54
CA GLN A 248 3.25 14.27 -3.50
C GLN A 248 3.18 13.73 -4.95
N SER A 249 4.15 12.90 -5.35
CA SER A 249 4.18 12.30 -6.69
C SER A 249 2.94 11.44 -6.94
N ASP A 250 2.57 10.59 -5.99
CA ASP A 250 1.41 9.71 -6.10
C ASP A 250 0.09 10.51 -6.10
N ALA A 251 -0.05 11.48 -5.21
CA ALA A 251 -1.24 12.34 -5.19
C ALA A 251 -1.39 13.16 -6.48
N GLN A 252 -0.28 13.63 -7.07
CA GLN A 252 -0.29 14.30 -8.37
C GLN A 252 -0.74 13.36 -9.49
N PHE A 253 -0.22 12.13 -9.51
CA PHE A 253 -0.65 11.10 -10.46
C PHE A 253 -2.16 10.83 -10.31
N LEU A 254 -2.64 10.55 -9.11
CA LEU A 254 -4.05 10.23 -8.86
C LEU A 254 -4.98 11.39 -9.21
N ARG A 255 -4.57 12.64 -8.95
CA ARG A 255 -5.31 13.84 -9.41
C ARG A 255 -5.42 13.89 -10.91
N LYS A 256 -4.30 13.66 -11.63
CA LYS A 256 -4.27 13.65 -13.10
C LYS A 256 -5.20 12.58 -13.68
N GLN A 257 -5.30 11.42 -13.03
CA GLN A 257 -6.20 10.34 -13.43
C GLN A 257 -7.66 10.55 -12.98
N GLY A 258 -7.99 11.64 -12.28
CA GLY A 258 -9.35 11.92 -11.81
C GLY A 258 -9.82 11.04 -10.66
N LEU A 259 -8.90 10.49 -9.87
CA LEU A 259 -9.15 9.53 -8.80
C LEU A 259 -9.22 10.18 -7.42
N MET A 260 -10.01 9.60 -6.52
CA MET A 260 -10.24 10.10 -5.17
C MET A 260 -10.56 8.95 -4.21
N ASP A 261 -10.77 9.28 -2.93
CA ASP A 261 -11.19 8.36 -1.84
C ASP A 261 -10.14 7.28 -1.48
N TYR A 262 -8.90 7.45 -1.94
CA TYR A 262 -7.77 6.58 -1.58
C TYR A 262 -7.30 6.81 -0.14
N SER A 263 -6.61 5.81 0.41
CA SER A 263 -6.11 5.83 1.79
C SER A 263 -4.61 5.63 1.85
N LEU A 264 -3.97 6.25 2.83
CA LEU A 264 -2.64 5.84 3.29
C LEU A 264 -2.81 4.81 4.40
N ILE A 265 -2.37 3.57 4.14
CA ILE A 265 -2.23 2.57 5.20
C ILE A 265 -0.90 2.78 5.89
N VAL A 266 -0.89 2.76 7.24
CA VAL A 266 0.31 2.89 8.04
C VAL A 266 0.31 1.78 9.09
N GLY A 267 1.21 0.82 8.95
CA GLY A 267 1.49 -0.19 9.98
C GLY A 267 2.71 0.21 10.79
N VAL A 268 2.62 0.13 12.11
CA VAL A 268 3.69 0.51 13.04
C VAL A 268 4.11 -0.70 13.83
N LYS A 269 5.39 -1.10 13.71
CA LYS A 269 6.07 -2.01 14.62
C LYS A 269 7.01 -1.19 15.48
N GLN A 270 7.20 -1.59 16.74
CA GLN A 270 8.11 -0.91 17.65
C GLN A 270 8.74 -1.92 18.64
N CYS A 271 9.96 -1.64 19.05
CA CYS A 271 10.61 -2.36 20.13
C CYS A 271 11.66 -1.46 20.83
N PRO A 272 12.06 -1.76 22.06
CA PRO A 272 13.18 -1.09 22.73
C PRO A 272 14.48 -1.20 21.92
N ILE A 273 15.30 -0.16 21.95
CA ILE A 273 16.56 -0.09 21.17
C ILE A 273 17.50 -1.26 21.49
N ASN A 274 17.63 -1.63 22.76
CA ASN A 274 18.47 -2.76 23.18
C ASN A 274 17.99 -4.08 22.58
N VAL A 275 16.69 -4.35 22.61
CA VAL A 275 16.07 -5.54 22.01
C VAL A 275 16.27 -5.54 20.50
N PHE A 276 16.08 -4.38 19.84
CA PHE A 276 16.32 -4.27 18.41
C PHE A 276 17.76 -4.59 18.04
N LYS A 277 18.74 -4.03 18.78
CA LYS A 277 20.17 -4.28 18.55
C LYS A 277 20.51 -5.75 18.72
N GLU A 278 20.03 -6.39 19.76
CA GLU A 278 20.31 -7.80 20.05
C GLU A 278 19.71 -8.72 18.98
N LYS A 279 18.47 -8.45 18.58
CA LYS A 279 17.73 -9.35 17.68
C LYS A 279 18.06 -9.13 16.20
N TYR A 280 18.22 -7.89 15.75
CA TYR A 280 18.27 -7.53 14.35
C TYR A 280 19.63 -7.01 13.88
N LEU A 281 20.54 -6.61 14.78
CA LEU A 281 21.90 -6.19 14.41
C LEU A 281 22.90 -7.33 14.65
N LYS A 282 22.76 -8.39 13.89
CA LYS A 282 23.74 -9.49 13.94
C LYS A 282 25.03 -9.04 13.28
N LYS A 283 26.18 -9.29 13.97
CA LYS A 283 27.49 -9.13 13.37
C LYS A 283 27.81 -10.40 12.55
N ASN A 284 28.31 -10.23 11.31
CA ASN A 284 28.89 -11.33 10.58
C ASN A 284 30.25 -11.72 11.19
N LYS A 285 30.88 -12.79 10.67
CA LYS A 285 32.19 -13.28 11.14
C LYS A 285 33.28 -12.19 11.09
N ASP A 286 33.12 -11.19 10.24
CA ASP A 286 34.07 -10.08 10.04
C ASP A 286 33.73 -8.85 10.92
N GLY A 287 32.77 -8.98 11.84
CA GLY A 287 32.33 -7.90 12.73
C GLY A 287 31.44 -6.84 12.07
N LYS A 288 31.10 -6.99 10.79
CA LYS A 288 30.22 -6.09 10.05
C LYS A 288 28.76 -6.32 10.48
N ILE A 289 28.08 -5.25 10.82
CA ILE A 289 26.67 -5.32 11.24
C ILE A 289 25.81 -5.71 10.03
N MET A 290 25.14 -6.84 10.13
CA MET A 290 24.12 -7.28 9.18
C MET A 290 22.75 -6.82 9.71
N ASN A 291 22.12 -5.90 9.01
CA ASN A 291 20.78 -5.44 9.38
C ASN A 291 19.73 -6.48 8.96
N GLY A 292 19.26 -7.29 9.91
CA GLY A 292 18.11 -8.17 9.66
C GLY A 292 16.78 -7.41 9.58
N GLY A 293 16.67 -6.25 10.23
CA GLY A 293 15.43 -5.48 10.31
C GLY A 293 14.25 -6.24 10.92
N PHE A 294 13.10 -5.61 11.04
CA PHE A 294 11.84 -6.32 11.31
C PHE A 294 11.49 -7.21 10.12
N SER A 295 10.96 -8.42 10.36
CA SER A 295 10.55 -9.33 9.31
C SER A 295 9.59 -8.68 8.32
N GLY A 296 9.72 -9.01 7.04
CA GLY A 296 8.92 -8.43 5.96
C GLY A 296 9.57 -7.26 5.22
N GLY A 297 10.78 -6.83 5.60
CA GLY A 297 11.47 -5.71 4.93
C GLY A 297 11.82 -5.96 3.45
N ASP A 298 11.91 -7.21 3.02
CA ASP A 298 12.36 -7.59 1.67
C ASP A 298 11.22 -7.95 0.69
N ILE A 299 9.96 -7.84 1.13
CA ILE A 299 8.79 -8.28 0.37
C ILE A 299 8.54 -7.45 -0.88
N HIS A 300 9.12 -6.27 -0.93
CA HIS A 300 8.76 -5.27 -1.93
C HIS A 300 9.80 -5.11 -3.04
N GLY A 301 10.76 -6.03 -3.13
CA GLY A 301 11.86 -5.96 -4.09
C GLY A 301 12.95 -4.97 -3.66
N ARG A 302 14.18 -5.21 -4.11
CA ARG A 302 15.41 -4.52 -3.67
C ARG A 302 15.42 -3.00 -3.80
N ASP A 303 14.49 -2.43 -4.56
CA ASP A 303 14.46 -0.99 -4.84
C ASP A 303 13.45 -0.20 -3.99
N GLN A 304 12.72 -0.84 -3.09
CA GLN A 304 11.80 -0.11 -2.20
C GLN A 304 12.27 -0.17 -0.75
N LYS A 305 12.70 1.00 -0.32
CA LYS A 305 13.17 1.27 1.04
C LYS A 305 11.99 1.28 2.02
N GLN A 306 11.49 0.11 2.36
CA GLN A 306 10.50 -0.11 3.41
C GLN A 306 11.05 -1.14 4.40
N PRO A 307 10.72 -1.05 5.69
CA PRO A 307 9.96 0.03 6.34
C PRO A 307 10.78 1.33 6.47
N TYR A 308 10.07 2.44 6.75
CA TYR A 308 10.70 3.68 7.18
C TYR A 308 11.06 3.57 8.66
N TYR A 309 12.33 3.66 8.99
CA TYR A 309 12.79 3.56 10.37
C TYR A 309 12.87 4.91 11.06
N SER A 310 12.57 4.92 12.37
CA SER A 310 12.82 6.05 13.25
C SER A 310 13.23 5.57 14.62
N VAL A 311 14.05 6.36 15.29
CA VAL A 311 14.47 6.13 16.69
C VAL A 311 14.11 7.36 17.48
N HIS A 312 13.31 7.18 18.51
CA HIS A 312 12.97 8.21 19.48
C HIS A 312 12.41 7.59 20.76
N ASP A 313 12.48 8.31 21.87
CA ASP A 313 11.97 7.87 23.17
C ASP A 313 12.47 6.48 23.60
N GLY A 314 13.74 6.15 23.28
CA GLY A 314 14.33 4.83 23.61
C GLY A 314 13.78 3.64 22.83
N GLN A 315 12.99 3.88 21.78
CA GLN A 315 12.36 2.87 20.93
C GLN A 315 12.82 2.98 19.47
N VAL A 316 12.84 1.85 18.78
CA VAL A 316 12.94 1.77 17.33
C VAL A 316 11.55 1.56 16.75
N TYR A 317 11.16 2.41 15.83
CA TYR A 317 9.91 2.33 15.08
C TYR A 317 10.17 1.95 13.65
N ALA A 318 9.35 1.04 13.11
CA ALA A 318 9.31 0.69 11.70
C ALA A 318 7.91 0.98 11.16
N TYR A 319 7.82 1.90 10.20
CA TYR A 319 6.58 2.30 9.55
C TYR A 319 6.47 1.65 8.18
N TYR A 320 5.46 0.78 8.00
CA TYR A 320 5.06 0.19 6.73
C TYR A 320 3.96 1.05 6.13
N ILE A 321 4.23 1.66 4.98
CA ILE A 321 3.39 2.73 4.44
C ILE A 321 3.08 2.47 2.97
N GLY A 322 1.81 2.58 2.60
CA GLY A 322 1.40 2.49 1.21
C GLY A 322 0.05 3.14 0.93
N ILE A 323 -0.24 3.40 -0.34
CA ILE A 323 -1.51 3.96 -0.79
C ILE A 323 -2.37 2.85 -1.38
N ILE A 324 -3.58 2.72 -0.86
CA ILE A 324 -4.56 1.69 -1.22
C ILE A 324 -5.90 2.28 -1.64
N ASP A 325 -6.77 1.46 -2.24
CA ASP A 325 -8.16 1.78 -2.58
C ASP A 325 -8.32 3.02 -3.50
N PHE A 326 -7.39 3.23 -4.44
CA PHE A 326 -7.36 4.43 -5.28
C PHE A 326 -8.17 4.33 -6.60
N LEU A 327 -8.86 3.24 -6.87
CA LEU A 327 -9.59 3.04 -8.13
C LEU A 327 -10.98 3.70 -8.17
N GLN A 328 -11.24 4.69 -7.33
CA GLN A 328 -12.51 5.41 -7.27
C GLN A 328 -12.51 6.65 -8.17
N PHE A 329 -13.27 6.59 -9.28
CA PHE A 329 -13.47 7.73 -10.16
C PHE A 329 -14.47 8.75 -9.58
N TYR A 330 -14.22 10.04 -9.82
CA TYR A 330 -15.16 11.12 -9.48
C TYR A 330 -16.23 11.27 -10.57
N ASN A 331 -17.24 10.40 -10.55
CA ASN A 331 -18.34 10.38 -11.51
C ASN A 331 -19.56 11.22 -11.06
N THR A 332 -20.61 11.28 -11.91
CA THR A 332 -21.83 12.04 -11.63
C THR A 332 -22.53 11.64 -10.34
N GLY A 333 -22.58 10.34 -10.02
CA GLY A 333 -23.16 9.87 -8.75
C GLY A 333 -22.38 10.37 -7.53
N LYS A 334 -21.05 10.48 -7.63
CA LYS A 334 -20.20 11.07 -6.58
C LYS A 334 -20.37 12.58 -6.47
N LYS A 335 -20.62 13.30 -7.59
CA LYS A 335 -20.98 14.72 -7.57
C LYS A 335 -22.28 14.95 -6.79
N VAL A 336 -23.34 14.18 -7.08
CA VAL A 336 -24.62 14.24 -6.34
C VAL A 336 -24.41 13.91 -4.87
N ALA A 337 -23.68 12.84 -4.53
CA ALA A 337 -23.39 12.49 -3.15
C ALA A 337 -22.57 13.57 -2.41
N HIS A 338 -21.71 14.31 -3.11
CA HIS A 338 -20.99 15.45 -2.57
C HIS A 338 -21.97 16.58 -2.19
N TYR A 339 -22.87 16.96 -3.11
CA TYR A 339 -23.87 18.02 -2.85
C TYR A 339 -24.79 17.67 -1.66
N ILE A 340 -25.24 16.42 -1.55
CA ILE A 340 -26.08 15.99 -0.42
C ILE A 340 -25.33 16.05 0.92
N LYS A 341 -24.01 15.86 0.92
CA LYS A 341 -23.18 15.78 2.13
C LYS A 341 -22.48 17.11 2.47
N CYS A 342 -22.50 18.11 1.59
CA CYS A 342 -21.79 19.39 1.80
C CYS A 342 -22.28 20.19 3.01
N CYS A 343 -23.47 19.86 3.54
CA CYS A 343 -24.00 20.45 4.79
C CYS A 343 -23.36 19.86 6.07
N ASP A 344 -22.46 18.88 5.95
CA ASP A 344 -21.73 18.32 7.11
C ASP A 344 -20.45 19.15 7.33
N ILE A 345 -20.25 19.65 8.54
CA ILE A 345 -19.13 20.54 8.94
C ILE A 345 -17.76 19.81 8.85
N LYS A 346 -17.75 18.48 8.67
CA LYS A 346 -16.53 17.66 8.66
C LYS A 346 -16.01 17.44 7.25
N PRO A 347 -14.67 17.46 7.04
CA PRO A 347 -14.09 17.13 5.73
C PRO A 347 -14.56 15.78 5.23
N LEU A 348 -15.15 15.74 4.03
CA LEU A 348 -15.69 14.54 3.41
C LEU A 348 -14.63 13.84 2.55
N ALA A 349 -14.69 12.51 2.45
CA ALA A 349 -13.86 11.75 1.50
C ALA A 349 -14.30 12.01 0.04
N THR A 350 -15.59 12.22 -0.21
CA THR A 350 -16.15 12.45 -1.54
C THR A 350 -16.05 13.93 -1.92
N VAL A 351 -14.94 14.33 -2.52
CA VAL A 351 -14.67 15.68 -3.04
C VAL A 351 -13.97 15.59 -4.41
N ARG A 352 -13.83 16.69 -5.11
CA ARG A 352 -13.11 16.73 -6.40
C ARG A 352 -11.68 16.20 -6.23
N PRO A 353 -11.13 15.46 -7.22
CA PRO A 353 -9.77 14.89 -7.14
C PRO A 353 -8.68 15.91 -6.80
N THR A 354 -8.79 17.12 -7.34
CA THR A 354 -7.86 18.22 -7.03
C THR A 354 -7.91 18.60 -5.55
N VAL A 355 -9.10 18.79 -4.98
CA VAL A 355 -9.29 19.12 -3.57
C VAL A 355 -8.86 17.95 -2.67
N TYR A 356 -9.16 16.72 -3.11
CA TYR A 356 -8.79 15.51 -2.37
C TYR A 356 -7.26 15.39 -2.25
N GLY A 357 -6.56 15.48 -3.39
CA GLY A 357 -5.11 15.31 -3.44
C GLY A 357 -4.37 16.39 -2.65
N THR A 358 -4.75 17.67 -2.78
CA THR A 358 -4.14 18.75 -1.99
C THR A 358 -4.33 18.54 -0.49
N ARG A 359 -5.58 18.24 -0.06
CA ARG A 359 -5.85 17.95 1.34
C ARG A 359 -5.06 16.74 1.87
N PHE A 360 -4.90 15.70 1.05
CA PHE A 360 -4.13 14.50 1.40
C PHE A 360 -2.66 14.85 1.64
N GLU A 361 -2.04 15.60 0.74
CA GLU A 361 -0.66 16.08 0.89
C GLU A 361 -0.49 16.94 2.14
N ASP A 362 -1.34 17.94 2.36
CA ASP A 362 -1.29 18.85 3.51
C ASP A 362 -1.47 18.10 4.83
N TYR A 363 -2.43 17.16 4.87
CA TYR A 363 -2.70 16.35 6.05
C TYR A 363 -1.48 15.53 6.45
N PHE A 364 -0.85 14.82 5.52
CA PHE A 364 0.31 13.99 5.83
C PHE A 364 1.56 14.80 6.09
N SER A 365 1.69 15.99 5.51
CA SER A 365 2.79 16.91 5.86
C SER A 365 2.77 17.32 7.34
N GLN A 366 1.58 17.36 7.95
CA GLN A 366 1.38 17.67 9.37
C GLN A 366 1.46 16.42 10.25
N LYS A 367 1.05 15.25 9.75
CA LYS A 367 1.04 13.99 10.49
C LYS A 367 2.43 13.37 10.66
N PHE A 368 3.27 13.47 9.63
CA PHE A 368 4.66 13.00 9.70
C PHE A 368 5.56 14.15 10.14
N LYS A 369 5.99 14.11 11.40
CA LYS A 369 6.86 15.12 12.03
C LYS A 369 8.31 14.66 12.02
N VAL A 370 9.24 15.62 12.10
CA VAL A 370 10.66 15.32 12.25
C VAL A 370 10.96 15.07 13.72
N THR A 371 11.61 13.94 14.03
CA THR A 371 12.14 13.69 15.37
C THR A 371 13.29 14.62 15.68
N LYS A 372 13.45 14.96 16.97
CA LYS A 372 14.59 15.75 17.44
C LYS A 372 15.87 14.92 17.55
N GLU A 373 15.77 13.61 17.60
CA GLU A 373 16.90 12.70 17.70
C GLU A 373 17.57 12.50 16.35
N ASN A 374 18.91 12.48 16.34
CA ASN A 374 19.68 12.19 15.15
C ASN A 374 19.54 10.71 14.75
N THR A 375 19.62 10.45 13.45
CA THR A 375 19.66 9.06 12.96
C THR A 375 20.92 8.37 13.50
N PRO A 376 20.77 7.29 14.30
CA PRO A 376 21.93 6.57 14.82
C PRO A 376 22.79 5.99 13.70
N GLU A 377 24.11 5.96 13.87
CA GLU A 377 25.04 5.40 12.87
C GLU A 377 24.73 3.95 12.52
N TRP A 378 24.37 3.13 13.52
CA TRP A 378 24.00 1.73 13.29
C TRP A 378 22.72 1.55 12.42
N LEU A 379 21.87 2.56 12.35
CA LEU A 379 20.70 2.58 11.47
C LEU A 379 21.06 3.06 10.05
N LYS A 380 22.11 3.89 9.92
CA LYS A 380 22.64 4.34 8.64
C LYS A 380 23.42 3.25 7.91
N VAL A 381 24.25 2.49 8.65
CA VAL A 381 25.16 1.45 8.12
C VAL A 381 24.42 0.19 7.67
N GLY A 382 23.21 -0.04 8.13
CA GLY A 382 22.41 -1.22 7.82
C GLY A 382 21.79 -1.24 6.44
N GLY A 383 22.44 -0.63 5.47
CA GLY A 383 22.18 -0.88 4.06
C GLY A 383 20.88 -0.33 3.52
N ILE A 384 20.86 0.95 3.31
CA ILE A 384 19.96 1.50 2.29
C ILE A 384 20.68 2.60 1.51
N SER A 385 21.80 3.12 2.00
CA SER A 385 22.60 4.14 1.31
C SER A 385 23.70 3.57 0.40
N ASP A 386 24.17 2.34 0.60
CA ASP A 386 25.42 1.87 -0.03
C ASP A 386 25.25 0.85 -1.17
N LEU A 387 24.03 0.54 -1.60
CA LEU A 387 23.80 -0.31 -2.78
C LEU A 387 23.87 0.44 -4.13
N ASN A 388 24.27 1.71 -4.12
CA ASN A 388 24.42 2.51 -5.35
C ASN A 388 25.86 2.69 -5.82
N ASN A 389 26.86 2.07 -5.17
CA ASN A 389 28.27 2.31 -5.50
C ASN A 389 29.09 1.09 -5.91
N ASP A 390 28.50 -0.06 -6.19
CA ASP A 390 29.28 -1.16 -6.76
C ASP A 390 28.66 -1.69 -8.07
N GLY A 391 29.33 -1.34 -9.20
CA GLY A 391 29.31 -2.02 -10.50
C GLY A 391 28.23 -1.58 -11.47
#